data_a067c6350e26e275df3555b2fc79ac6d
#
_entry.id   a067c6350e26e275df3555b2fc79ac6d
#
_cell.length_a   1.000
_cell.length_b   1.000
_cell.length_c   1.000
_cell.angle_alpha   90.00
_cell.angle_beta   90.00
_cell.angle_gamma   90.00
#
_symmetry.space_group_name_H-M   'P 1'
#
loop_
_entity.id
_entity.type
_entity.pdbx_description
1 polymer ?
#
loop_
_entity_poly.entity_id
_entity_poly.type
_entity_poly.pdbx_seq_one_letter_code
_entity_poly.pdbx_strand_id
1 'polypeptide(L)'
;MAKAVAIVHHADRRTDVHMPYAPGIVVTRGRLVFLSGVTAAAVYHSHPHRDEEFDLPPTMREQAVLAMENLKKTLEAAGCGLPDLVSATRFLTDVREQDDLNRVWADYLEGHLPTTTTVEVSRLATHPRCKIEISAIAVTDDLHGGPEMAPKSFNRRGDAPSGSPASLGPPRRSRRGPR
;
A
#
# COMPACT_ATOMS: atom_id res chain seq x y z
N MET A 1 -1.17 26.40 6.30
CA MET A 1 -2.63 26.68 6.37
C MET A 1 -3.36 25.38 6.56
N ALA A 2 -4.45 25.37 7.36
CA ALA A 2 -5.24 24.17 7.58
C ALA A 2 -5.84 23.64 6.27
N LYS A 3 -5.92 22.30 6.14
CA LYS A 3 -6.61 21.64 5.03
C LYS A 3 -8.10 22.01 5.02
N ALA A 4 -8.73 21.98 3.86
CA ALA A 4 -10.15 22.16 3.70
C ALA A 4 -10.74 21.05 2.86
N VAL A 5 -11.53 20.22 3.51
CA VAL A 5 -12.14 19.00 2.98
C VAL A 5 -13.63 19.04 3.29
N ALA A 6 -14.47 18.73 2.32
CA ALA A 6 -15.92 18.70 2.48
C ALA A 6 -16.51 17.41 1.89
N ILE A 7 -17.43 16.79 2.63
CA ILE A 7 -18.20 15.65 2.12
C ILE A 7 -19.27 16.17 1.17
N VAL A 8 -19.41 15.52 0.01
CA VAL A 8 -20.45 15.77 -0.98
C VAL A 8 -21.57 14.77 -0.80
N HIS A 9 -22.81 15.29 -0.79
CA HIS A 9 -24.00 14.47 -0.81
C HIS A 9 -24.83 14.82 -2.04
N HIS A 10 -25.44 13.82 -2.69
CA HIS A 10 -26.39 14.09 -3.77
C HIS A 10 -27.83 14.24 -3.27
N ALA A 11 -28.75 14.65 -4.18
CA ALA A 11 -30.12 14.99 -3.81
C ALA A 11 -30.89 13.82 -3.20
N ASP A 12 -30.58 12.58 -3.61
CA ASP A 12 -31.26 11.37 -3.14
C ASP A 12 -30.73 10.85 -1.78
N ARG A 13 -30.00 11.70 -1.05
CA ARG A 13 -29.47 11.32 0.26
C ARG A 13 -30.61 10.89 1.20
N ARG A 14 -30.46 9.68 1.73
CA ARG A 14 -31.30 9.17 2.82
C ARG A 14 -30.61 9.39 4.15
N THR A 15 -31.24 10.16 5.04
CA THR A 15 -30.70 10.46 6.39
C THR A 15 -31.05 9.37 7.41
N ASP A 16 -31.96 8.48 7.08
CA ASP A 16 -32.38 7.33 7.87
C ASP A 16 -31.51 6.08 7.65
N VAL A 17 -30.56 6.14 6.70
CA VAL A 17 -29.61 5.07 6.41
C VAL A 17 -28.19 5.51 6.76
N HIS A 18 -27.53 4.72 7.59
CA HIS A 18 -26.12 4.93 7.88
C HIS A 18 -25.26 4.32 6.77
N MET A 19 -24.53 5.18 6.04
CA MET A 19 -23.57 4.74 5.03
C MET A 19 -22.17 4.71 5.63
N PRO A 20 -21.40 3.63 5.47
CA PRO A 20 -20.06 3.48 6.01
C PRO A 20 -18.97 4.18 5.17
N TYR A 21 -19.36 5.09 4.28
CA TYR A 21 -18.46 5.86 3.39
C TYR A 21 -19.08 7.20 2.99
N ALA A 22 -18.24 8.15 2.61
CA ALA A 22 -18.69 9.37 1.96
C ALA A 22 -18.98 9.09 0.47
N PRO A 23 -20.12 9.56 -0.08
CA PRO A 23 -20.40 9.45 -1.52
C PRO A 23 -19.37 10.17 -2.39
N GLY A 24 -18.81 11.27 -1.87
CA GLY A 24 -17.76 12.02 -2.51
C GLY A 24 -17.10 12.97 -1.51
N ILE A 25 -15.88 13.38 -1.84
CA ILE A 25 -15.11 14.36 -1.04
C ILE A 25 -14.52 15.40 -2.00
N VAL A 26 -14.67 16.69 -1.65
CA VAL A 26 -13.99 17.80 -2.31
C VAL A 26 -12.84 18.27 -1.43
N VAL A 27 -11.65 18.34 -2.01
CA VAL A 27 -10.47 18.93 -1.38
C VAL A 27 -10.22 20.29 -2.04
N THR A 28 -10.33 21.37 -1.26
CA THR A 28 -10.11 22.73 -1.76
C THR A 28 -8.80 23.34 -1.28
N ARG A 29 -8.18 22.73 -0.26
CA ARG A 29 -6.88 23.12 0.27
C ARG A 29 -6.24 21.97 1.03
N GLY A 30 -4.91 21.91 1.04
CA GLY A 30 -4.09 20.89 1.67
C GLY A 30 -3.17 20.20 0.66
N ARG A 31 -2.23 19.41 1.16
CA ARG A 31 -1.33 18.61 0.36
C ARG A 31 -1.86 17.18 0.25
N LEU A 32 -1.90 16.67 -0.96
CA LEU A 32 -2.25 15.27 -1.21
C LEU A 32 -1.07 14.37 -0.84
N VAL A 33 -1.39 13.29 -0.16
CA VAL A 33 -0.47 12.20 0.19
C VAL A 33 -0.98 10.93 -0.46
N PHE A 34 -0.22 10.39 -1.41
CA PHE A 34 -0.52 9.14 -2.09
C PHE A 34 0.23 8.01 -1.38
N LEU A 35 -0.50 6.99 -0.96
CA LEU A 35 0.07 5.84 -0.29
C LEU A 35 0.05 4.63 -1.23
N SER A 36 1.16 3.89 -1.24
CA SER A 36 1.21 2.57 -1.87
C SER A 36 0.26 1.60 -1.17
N GLY A 37 -0.09 0.51 -1.85
CA GLY A 37 -0.84 -0.57 -1.24
C GLY A 37 -0.13 -1.13 0.00
N VAL A 38 -0.86 -1.30 1.08
CA VAL A 38 -0.41 -1.95 2.31
C VAL A 38 -1.23 -3.20 2.56
N THR A 39 -0.56 -4.27 2.95
CA THR A 39 -1.16 -5.56 3.32
C THR A 39 -0.89 -5.85 4.81
N ALA A 40 -1.27 -7.03 5.26
CA ALA A 40 -0.90 -7.52 6.59
C ALA A 40 0.60 -7.82 6.72
N ALA A 41 1.32 -7.99 5.62
CA ALA A 41 2.76 -8.23 5.61
C ALA A 41 3.54 -6.98 6.05
N ALA A 42 4.76 -7.17 6.54
CA ALA A 42 5.66 -6.07 6.82
C ALA A 42 5.86 -5.21 5.56
N VAL A 43 5.81 -3.87 5.71
CA VAL A 43 5.98 -2.93 4.59
C VAL A 43 7.35 -3.09 3.96
N TYR A 44 8.37 -3.36 4.77
CA TYR A 44 9.74 -3.63 4.30
C TYR A 44 10.03 -5.12 4.42
N HIS A 45 10.18 -5.77 3.28
CA HIS A 45 10.49 -7.19 3.14
C HIS A 45 11.44 -7.41 1.97
N SER A 46 12.04 -8.60 1.87
CA SER A 46 13.03 -8.93 0.84
C SER A 46 12.42 -9.02 -0.57
N HIS A 47 13.21 -8.63 -1.56
CA HIS A 47 12.92 -8.88 -2.98
C HIS A 47 14.15 -9.56 -3.63
N PRO A 48 13.99 -10.79 -4.16
CA PRO A 48 12.77 -11.62 -4.23
C PRO A 48 12.20 -11.97 -2.85
N HIS A 49 10.87 -12.19 -2.80
CA HIS A 49 10.18 -12.54 -1.57
C HIS A 49 10.71 -13.82 -0.96
N ARG A 50 10.75 -13.88 0.38
CA ARG A 50 11.09 -15.06 1.16
C ARG A 50 9.88 -15.47 1.98
N ASP A 51 9.43 -16.70 1.85
CA ASP A 51 8.21 -17.21 2.48
C ASP A 51 8.20 -17.04 4.02
N GLU A 52 9.39 -17.06 4.64
CA GLU A 52 9.56 -16.91 6.08
C GLU A 52 9.18 -15.50 6.58
N GLU A 53 9.21 -14.48 5.70
CA GLU A 53 8.83 -13.11 6.04
C GLU A 53 7.30 -12.89 5.99
N PHE A 54 6.53 -13.90 5.59
CA PHE A 54 5.08 -13.83 5.41
C PHE A 54 4.35 -14.81 6.32
N ASP A 55 4.76 -14.89 7.59
CA ASP A 55 3.99 -15.61 8.62
C ASP A 55 2.76 -14.78 9.00
N LEU A 56 1.71 -14.91 8.18
CA LEU A 56 0.48 -14.13 8.28
C LEU A 56 -0.62 -14.92 8.97
N PRO A 57 -1.43 -14.26 9.82
CA PRO A 57 -2.57 -14.92 10.44
C PRO A 57 -3.58 -15.36 9.36
N PRO A 58 -4.36 -16.43 9.63
CA PRO A 58 -5.22 -17.03 8.61
C PRO A 58 -6.54 -16.29 8.37
N THR A 59 -6.97 -15.42 9.29
CA THR A 59 -8.28 -14.77 9.20
C THR A 59 -8.21 -13.37 8.58
N MET A 60 -9.28 -12.98 7.88
CA MET A 60 -9.41 -11.62 7.35
C MET A 60 -9.33 -10.58 8.47
N ARG A 61 -10.00 -10.82 9.60
CA ARG A 61 -10.03 -9.89 10.73
C ARG A 61 -8.62 -9.56 11.23
N GLU A 62 -7.80 -10.56 11.46
CA GLU A 62 -6.42 -10.39 11.96
C GLU A 62 -5.55 -9.69 10.91
N GLN A 63 -5.69 -10.08 9.64
CA GLN A 63 -4.95 -9.42 8.56
C GLN A 63 -5.41 -7.99 8.35
N ALA A 64 -6.69 -7.68 8.49
CA ALA A 64 -7.20 -6.32 8.40
C ALA A 64 -6.62 -5.43 9.51
N VAL A 65 -6.51 -5.92 10.75
CA VAL A 65 -5.84 -5.20 11.84
C VAL A 65 -4.40 -4.87 11.48
N LEU A 66 -3.62 -5.85 11.01
CA LEU A 66 -2.23 -5.63 10.61
C LEU A 66 -2.10 -4.64 9.43
N ALA A 67 -2.99 -4.73 8.44
CA ALA A 67 -3.02 -3.80 7.31
C ALA A 67 -3.35 -2.36 7.78
N MET A 68 -4.29 -2.20 8.71
CA MET A 68 -4.62 -0.89 9.29
C MET A 68 -3.47 -0.32 10.12
N GLU A 69 -2.75 -1.14 10.88
CA GLU A 69 -1.55 -0.71 11.59
C GLU A 69 -0.43 -0.26 10.62
N ASN A 70 -0.23 -0.98 9.52
CA ASN A 70 0.72 -0.59 8.50
C ASN A 70 0.31 0.71 7.79
N LEU A 71 -0.99 0.88 7.49
CA LEU A 71 -1.55 2.11 6.94
C LEU A 71 -1.31 3.30 7.88
N LYS A 72 -1.62 3.12 9.17
CA LYS A 72 -1.43 4.14 10.21
C LYS A 72 0.02 4.58 10.31
N LYS A 73 0.97 3.64 10.41
CA LYS A 73 2.41 3.94 10.45
C LYS A 73 2.87 4.70 9.21
N THR A 74 2.35 4.35 8.03
CA THR A 74 2.71 5.03 6.77
C THR A 74 2.17 6.46 6.75
N LEU A 75 0.94 6.68 7.23
CA LEU A 75 0.36 8.00 7.39
C LEU A 75 1.14 8.86 8.38
N GLU A 76 1.49 8.31 9.54
CA GLU A 76 2.29 8.99 10.57
C GLU A 76 3.66 9.43 10.03
N ALA A 77 4.33 8.58 9.24
CA ALA A 77 5.58 8.93 8.57
C ALA A 77 5.43 10.10 7.57
N ALA A 78 4.23 10.31 7.04
CA ALA A 78 3.90 11.44 6.16
C ALA A 78 3.36 12.67 6.92
N GLY A 79 3.31 12.61 8.26
CA GLY A 79 2.74 13.68 9.11
C GLY A 79 1.21 13.74 9.05
N CYS A 80 0.56 12.61 8.78
CA CYS A 80 -0.89 12.45 8.69
C CYS A 80 -1.38 11.43 9.71
N GLY A 81 -2.71 11.27 9.78
CA GLY A 81 -3.37 10.22 10.53
C GLY A 81 -4.57 9.66 9.77
N LEU A 82 -5.23 8.66 10.33
CA LEU A 82 -6.44 8.07 9.74
C LEU A 82 -7.55 9.10 9.46
N PRO A 83 -7.76 10.16 10.30
CA PRO A 83 -8.73 11.22 10.00
C PRO A 83 -8.38 12.08 8.77
N ASP A 84 -7.18 11.91 8.21
CA ASP A 84 -6.74 12.64 7.01
C ASP A 84 -7.05 11.89 5.72
N LEU A 85 -7.52 10.63 5.80
CA LEU A 85 -7.89 9.84 4.64
C LEU A 85 -9.08 10.48 3.90
N VAL A 86 -8.97 10.60 2.59
CA VAL A 86 -10.05 11.08 1.73
C VAL A 86 -10.53 10.00 0.77
N SER A 87 -9.69 9.03 0.45
CA SER A 87 -10.06 7.93 -0.43
C SER A 87 -9.30 6.65 -0.07
N ALA A 88 -9.97 5.51 -0.19
CA ALA A 88 -9.34 4.21 -0.08
C ALA A 88 -9.94 3.21 -1.08
N THR A 89 -9.08 2.38 -1.66
CA THR A 89 -9.47 1.17 -2.38
C THR A 89 -9.00 -0.03 -1.60
N ARG A 90 -9.91 -0.96 -1.34
CA ARG A 90 -9.66 -2.18 -0.59
C ARG A 90 -9.79 -3.36 -1.54
N PHE A 91 -8.72 -4.11 -1.71
CA PHE A 91 -8.64 -5.30 -2.55
C PHE A 91 -8.70 -6.53 -1.65
N LEU A 92 -9.70 -7.40 -1.86
CA LEU A 92 -9.88 -8.62 -1.10
C LEU A 92 -9.71 -9.83 -2.01
N THR A 93 -9.16 -10.92 -1.47
CA THR A 93 -9.10 -12.20 -2.20
C THR A 93 -10.38 -13.02 -2.04
N ASP A 94 -11.25 -12.65 -1.10
CA ASP A 94 -12.58 -13.25 -0.90
C ASP A 94 -13.54 -12.19 -0.35
N VAL A 95 -14.50 -11.75 -1.17
CA VAL A 95 -15.47 -10.72 -0.78
C VAL A 95 -16.45 -11.19 0.31
N ARG A 96 -16.61 -12.50 0.52
CA ARG A 96 -17.45 -13.05 1.59
C ARG A 96 -16.92 -12.69 2.99
N GLU A 97 -15.63 -12.36 3.10
CA GLU A 97 -14.99 -11.92 4.34
C GLU A 97 -15.09 -10.38 4.54
N GLN A 98 -15.82 -9.66 3.67
CA GLN A 98 -15.91 -8.19 3.72
C GLN A 98 -16.47 -7.66 5.04
N ASP A 99 -17.39 -8.38 5.69
CA ASP A 99 -17.97 -7.92 6.95
C ASP A 99 -16.95 -7.87 8.09
N ASP A 100 -16.00 -8.79 8.12
CA ASP A 100 -14.91 -8.77 9.10
C ASP A 100 -13.99 -7.58 8.87
N LEU A 101 -13.65 -7.29 7.60
CA LEU A 101 -12.91 -6.07 7.25
C LEU A 101 -13.70 -4.82 7.66
N ASN A 102 -14.99 -4.73 7.36
CA ASN A 102 -15.80 -3.54 7.66
C ASN A 102 -15.85 -3.22 9.15
N ARG A 103 -15.88 -4.23 10.02
CA ARG A 103 -15.81 -4.04 11.47
C ARG A 103 -14.48 -3.43 11.90
N VAL A 104 -13.37 -4.01 11.45
CA VAL A 104 -12.03 -3.47 11.75
C VAL A 104 -11.87 -2.06 11.18
N TRP A 105 -12.33 -1.82 9.95
CA TRP A 105 -12.29 -0.50 9.30
C TRP A 105 -13.03 0.55 10.11
N ALA A 106 -14.25 0.24 10.57
CA ALA A 106 -15.06 1.14 11.39
C ALA A 106 -14.41 1.43 12.76
N ASP A 107 -13.86 0.40 13.41
CA ASP A 107 -13.18 0.53 14.69
C ASP A 107 -11.98 1.49 14.61
N TYR A 108 -11.18 1.40 13.53
CA TYR A 108 -10.01 2.27 13.33
C TYR A 108 -10.36 3.69 12.91
N LEU A 109 -11.42 3.87 12.12
CA LEU A 109 -11.81 5.18 11.61
C LEU A 109 -12.67 6.00 12.57
N GLU A 110 -13.23 5.40 13.62
CA GLU A 110 -13.96 6.10 14.68
C GLU A 110 -15.03 7.09 14.16
N GLY A 111 -15.70 6.70 13.07
CA GLY A 111 -16.72 7.54 12.42
C GLY A 111 -16.22 8.48 11.33
N HIS A 112 -14.92 8.52 11.05
CA HIS A 112 -14.39 9.17 9.85
C HIS A 112 -14.79 8.40 8.60
N LEU A 113 -15.26 9.08 7.56
CA LEU A 113 -15.83 8.48 6.36
C LEU A 113 -15.09 8.94 5.10
N PRO A 114 -14.00 8.27 4.70
CA PRO A 114 -13.41 8.49 3.38
C PRO A 114 -14.31 7.93 2.28
N THR A 115 -14.11 8.35 1.03
CA THR A 115 -14.64 7.60 -0.11
C THR A 115 -14.00 6.23 -0.13
N THR A 116 -14.79 5.16 -0.37
CA THR A 116 -14.27 3.81 -0.28
C THR A 116 -14.79 2.96 -1.43
N THR A 117 -13.89 2.23 -2.08
CA THR A 117 -14.21 1.20 -3.07
C THR A 117 -13.66 -0.13 -2.60
N THR A 118 -14.47 -1.19 -2.67
CA THR A 118 -14.04 -2.54 -2.34
C THR A 118 -14.21 -3.43 -3.56
N VAL A 119 -13.19 -4.20 -3.90
CA VAL A 119 -13.19 -5.13 -5.03
C VAL A 119 -12.59 -6.46 -4.63
N GLU A 120 -13.11 -7.54 -5.21
CA GLU A 120 -12.47 -8.84 -5.14
C GLU A 120 -11.44 -8.97 -6.25
N VAL A 121 -10.29 -9.55 -5.93
CA VAL A 121 -9.21 -9.85 -6.86
C VAL A 121 -8.81 -11.31 -6.74
N SER A 122 -8.30 -11.89 -7.81
CA SER A 122 -7.90 -13.29 -7.83
C SER A 122 -6.74 -13.60 -6.88
N ARG A 123 -5.87 -12.63 -6.64
CA ARG A 123 -4.71 -12.71 -5.72
C ARG A 123 -4.10 -11.33 -5.53
N LEU A 124 -3.35 -11.16 -4.45
CA LEU A 124 -2.52 -10.01 -4.19
C LEU A 124 -1.07 -10.27 -4.61
N ALA A 125 -0.41 -9.24 -5.11
CA ALA A 125 0.95 -9.37 -5.65
C ALA A 125 2.00 -9.60 -4.55
N THR A 126 1.75 -9.09 -3.35
CA THR A 126 2.69 -9.18 -2.22
C THR A 126 2.96 -10.63 -1.84
N HIS A 127 1.93 -11.41 -1.55
CA HIS A 127 2.08 -12.85 -1.22
C HIS A 127 0.74 -13.58 -1.33
N PRO A 128 0.71 -14.88 -1.72
CA PRO A 128 -0.54 -15.65 -1.80
C PRO A 128 -1.32 -15.77 -0.49
N ARG A 129 -0.66 -15.64 0.66
CA ARG A 129 -1.32 -15.66 1.99
C ARG A 129 -1.95 -14.33 2.37
N CYS A 130 -1.68 -13.23 1.64
CA CYS A 130 -2.34 -11.95 1.88
C CYS A 130 -3.81 -12.03 1.44
N LYS A 131 -4.71 -11.61 2.32
CA LYS A 131 -6.16 -11.57 2.08
C LYS A 131 -6.67 -10.18 1.72
N ILE A 132 -5.94 -9.13 2.12
CA ILE A 132 -6.32 -7.74 1.95
C ILE A 132 -5.12 -6.89 1.55
N GLU A 133 -5.38 -5.92 0.67
CA GLU A 133 -4.51 -4.79 0.38
C GLU A 133 -5.33 -3.51 0.39
N ILE A 134 -4.78 -2.42 0.95
CA ILE A 134 -5.43 -1.11 1.03
C ILE A 134 -4.53 -0.10 0.34
N SER A 135 -5.02 0.53 -0.72
CA SER A 135 -4.43 1.73 -1.33
C SER A 135 -5.22 2.95 -0.89
N ALA A 136 -4.55 4.05 -0.54
CA ALA A 136 -5.24 5.21 0.01
C ALA A 136 -4.63 6.54 -0.43
N ILE A 137 -5.46 7.59 -0.31
CA ILE A 137 -5.06 8.98 -0.48
C ILE A 137 -5.49 9.73 0.78
N ALA A 138 -4.58 10.54 1.32
CA ALA A 138 -4.84 11.43 2.44
C ALA A 138 -4.61 12.89 2.05
N VAL A 139 -5.11 13.80 2.88
CA VAL A 139 -4.88 15.24 2.75
C VAL A 139 -4.37 15.77 4.08
N THR A 140 -3.17 16.33 4.06
CA THR A 140 -2.59 16.96 5.24
C THR A 140 -2.60 18.49 5.13
N ASP A 141 -2.41 19.16 6.24
CA ASP A 141 -2.30 20.61 6.28
C ASP A 141 -1.11 21.11 5.46
N ASP A 142 -1.20 22.32 4.94
CA ASP A 142 -0.05 23.03 4.40
C ASP A 142 0.87 23.43 5.56
N LEU A 143 1.68 22.55 6.04
CA LEU A 143 2.69 22.87 7.04
C LEU A 143 3.79 23.70 6.41
N HIS A 144 3.94 24.94 6.86
CA HIS A 144 5.21 25.63 6.74
C HIS A 144 6.18 24.94 7.70
N GLY A 145 7.03 24.06 7.18
CA GLY A 145 8.05 23.35 7.95
C GLY A 145 7.73 21.89 8.30
N GLY A 146 7.14 21.12 7.39
CA GLY A 146 7.25 19.66 7.45
C GLY A 146 8.74 19.25 7.37
N PRO A 147 9.12 18.03 7.86
CA PRO A 147 10.49 17.59 7.76
C PRO A 147 10.96 17.82 6.33
N GLU A 148 12.08 18.53 6.20
CA GLU A 148 12.72 18.76 4.93
C GLU A 148 12.94 17.39 4.29
N MET A 149 12.04 17.03 3.39
CA MET A 149 12.23 15.84 2.56
C MET A 149 13.33 16.17 1.57
N ALA A 150 14.57 16.21 2.12
CA ALA A 150 15.74 16.21 1.28
C ALA A 150 15.57 15.01 0.33
N PRO A 151 15.60 15.22 -0.99
CA PRO A 151 15.57 14.11 -1.92
C PRO A 151 16.76 13.24 -1.58
N LYS A 152 16.53 12.09 -0.93
CA LYS A 152 17.56 11.06 -0.83
C LYS A 152 17.91 10.77 -2.28
N SER A 153 19.08 11.22 -2.71
CA SER A 153 19.61 10.95 -4.03
C SER A 153 19.47 9.45 -4.23
N PHE A 154 18.63 9.06 -5.20
CA PHE A 154 18.54 7.67 -5.63
C PHE A 154 19.91 7.33 -6.21
N ASN A 155 20.75 6.71 -5.38
CA ASN A 155 22.11 6.37 -5.74
C ASN A 155 22.04 5.25 -6.78
N ARG A 156 22.07 5.62 -8.06
CA ARG A 156 22.24 4.68 -9.17
C ARG A 156 23.69 4.17 -9.20
N ARG A 157 24.17 3.59 -8.14
CA ARG A 157 25.35 2.76 -8.16
C ARG A 157 24.91 1.32 -7.97
N GLY A 158 24.49 0.71 -9.07
CA GLY A 158 24.62 -0.70 -9.20
C GLY A 158 26.10 -1.02 -9.11
N ASP A 159 26.57 -1.55 -8.01
CA ASP A 159 27.86 -2.22 -7.94
C ASP A 159 27.76 -3.46 -8.84
N ALA A 160 28.24 -3.30 -10.07
CA ALA A 160 28.59 -4.45 -10.89
C ALA A 160 29.81 -5.10 -10.21
N PRO A 161 29.76 -6.42 -9.94
CA PRO A 161 30.95 -7.11 -9.46
C PRO A 161 32.04 -7.01 -10.53
N SER A 162 33.18 -6.46 -10.16
CA SER A 162 34.41 -6.44 -10.98
C SER A 162 34.94 -7.86 -11.11
N GLY A 163 34.39 -8.63 -12.04
CA GLY A 163 34.92 -9.89 -12.49
C GLY A 163 35.83 -9.64 -13.68
N SER A 164 37.12 -9.70 -13.49
CA SER A 164 38.09 -9.73 -14.58
C SER A 164 37.75 -10.86 -15.58
N PRO A 165 37.78 -10.59 -16.87
CA PRO A 165 37.55 -11.66 -17.85
C PRO A 165 38.75 -12.62 -17.82
N ALA A 166 38.45 -13.88 -17.45
CA ALA A 166 39.41 -14.98 -17.63
C ALA A 166 39.75 -15.10 -19.12
N SER A 167 41.04 -15.04 -19.43
CA SER A 167 41.61 -15.20 -20.76
C SER A 167 41.22 -16.58 -21.29
N LEU A 168 40.38 -16.64 -22.30
CA LEU A 168 40.12 -17.84 -23.09
C LEU A 168 41.34 -18.07 -23.97
N GLY A 169 42.12 -19.09 -23.63
CA GLY A 169 43.16 -19.60 -24.49
C GLY A 169 42.62 -20.17 -25.82
N PRO A 170 43.47 -20.19 -26.87
CA PRO A 170 43.01 -20.54 -28.22
C PRO A 170 42.53 -21.99 -28.32
N PRO A 171 41.58 -22.29 -29.22
CA PRO A 171 40.99 -23.62 -29.36
C PRO A 171 42.05 -24.63 -29.88
N ARG A 172 42.15 -25.76 -29.16
CA ARG A 172 42.98 -26.90 -29.62
C ARG A 172 42.38 -27.46 -30.90
N ARG A 173 43.19 -27.44 -32.00
CA ARG A 173 42.90 -28.14 -33.28
C ARG A 173 42.81 -29.64 -33.01
N SER A 174 41.67 -30.24 -33.30
CA SER A 174 41.53 -31.70 -33.39
C SER A 174 42.27 -32.21 -34.62
N ARG A 175 43.31 -33.04 -34.44
CA ARG A 175 43.93 -33.83 -35.50
C ARG A 175 42.97 -34.94 -35.88
N ARG A 176 42.49 -34.90 -37.14
CA ARG A 176 41.94 -36.06 -37.81
C ARG A 176 43.10 -36.98 -38.11
N GLY A 177 43.07 -38.24 -37.65
CA GLY A 177 43.88 -39.35 -38.12
C GLY A 177 43.11 -40.17 -39.19
N PRO A 178 43.77 -40.80 -40.10
CA PRO A 178 43.15 -41.48 -41.26
C PRO A 178 42.72 -42.89 -40.94
N ARG A 179 41.65 -43.31 -41.60
CA ARG A 179 41.03 -44.56 -42.06
C ARG A 179 39.74 -44.92 -41.36
#